data_4c85584198855dec0dcfc4ce5715b4b1
#
_entry.id   4c85584198855dec0dcfc4ce5715b4b1
#
_cell.length_a   1.000
_cell.length_b   1.000
_cell.length_c   1.000
_cell.angle_alpha   90.00
_cell.angle_beta   90.00
_cell.angle_gamma   90.00
#
_symmetry.space_group_name_H-M   'P 1'
#
loop_
_entity.id
_entity.type
_entity.pdbx_description
1 polymer ?
#
loop_
_entity_poly.entity_id
_entity_poly.type
_entity_poly.pdbx_seq_one_letter_code
_entity_poly.pdbx_strand_id
1 'polypeptide(L)'
;QIDAAAARYYRYFPESRDYHQVHDFDFWRLQPVRWRYIGGFGAIHWLEQVDLANPFAGESEQGMLEHMNADHAAAIAHYVELAGLPAHEPAQLVGIDSEGFHLRIGKSLYWLAFPTSCNSPGAVRQALVQLARAEIRPTAEQSSA
;
A
#
# COMPACT_ATOMS: atom_id res chain seq x y z
N GLN A 1 5.68 15.87 12.63
CA GLN A 1 5.33 14.42 12.62
C GLN A 1 3.82 14.20 12.49
N ILE A 2 2.98 14.98 13.19
CA ILE A 2 1.51 14.87 13.11
C ILE A 2 1.03 15.20 11.69
N ASP A 3 1.51 16.28 11.10
CA ASP A 3 1.13 16.71 9.75
C ASP A 3 1.44 15.66 8.69
N ALA A 4 2.58 14.98 8.79
CA ALA A 4 2.94 13.91 7.87
C ALA A 4 2.05 12.67 8.05
N ALA A 5 1.68 12.34 9.29
CA ALA A 5 0.76 11.25 9.58
C ALA A 5 -0.66 11.57 9.07
N ALA A 6 -1.13 12.79 9.29
CA ALA A 6 -2.41 13.28 8.79
C ALA A 6 -2.45 13.28 7.25
N ALA A 7 -1.41 13.79 6.59
CA ALA A 7 -1.31 13.79 5.13
C ALA A 7 -1.37 12.36 4.56
N ARG A 8 -0.64 11.41 5.17
CA ARG A 8 -0.69 10.01 4.78
C ARG A 8 -2.08 9.41 5.01
N TYR A 9 -2.67 9.61 6.17
CA TYR A 9 -4.00 9.11 6.51
C TYR A 9 -5.06 9.59 5.52
N TYR A 10 -5.09 10.88 5.19
CA TYR A 10 -6.05 11.44 4.24
C TYR A 10 -5.81 11.03 2.79
N ARG A 11 -4.61 10.57 2.45
CA ARG A 11 -4.34 9.98 1.15
C ARG A 11 -5.00 8.61 1.00
N TYR A 12 -5.01 7.83 2.08
CA TYR A 12 -5.71 6.55 2.14
C TYR A 12 -7.23 6.70 2.28
N PHE A 13 -7.67 7.66 3.10
CA PHE A 13 -9.05 7.89 3.49
C PHE A 13 -9.42 9.37 3.31
N PRO A 14 -9.61 9.84 2.07
CA PRO A 14 -9.84 11.27 1.81
C PRO A 14 -11.12 11.81 2.45
N GLU A 15 -12.16 10.98 2.59
CA GLU A 15 -13.41 11.31 3.25
C GLU A 15 -13.26 11.64 4.74
N SER A 16 -12.17 11.17 5.36
CA SER A 16 -11.90 11.43 6.78
C SER A 16 -11.58 12.88 7.10
N ARG A 17 -11.26 13.69 6.09
CA ARG A 17 -11.03 15.14 6.27
C ARG A 17 -12.29 15.83 6.79
N ASP A 18 -13.45 15.44 6.28
CA ASP A 18 -14.73 16.04 6.68
C ASP A 18 -15.04 15.74 8.13
N TYR A 19 -14.74 14.54 8.60
CA TYR A 19 -14.91 14.16 10.00
C TYR A 19 -14.04 14.98 10.95
N HIS A 20 -12.78 15.25 10.59
CA HIS A 20 -11.89 16.08 11.41
C HIS A 20 -12.27 17.56 11.43
N GLN A 21 -13.04 18.04 10.44
CA GLN A 21 -13.55 19.41 10.44
C GLN A 21 -14.80 19.59 11.32
N VAL A 22 -15.59 18.52 11.49
CA VAL A 22 -16.88 18.56 12.20
C VAL A 22 -16.76 18.04 13.63
N HIS A 23 -15.80 17.15 13.89
CA HIS A 23 -15.60 16.50 15.18
C HIS A 23 -14.21 16.81 15.75
N ASP A 24 -14.11 16.84 17.07
CA ASP A 24 -12.86 17.06 17.80
C ASP A 24 -12.04 15.75 17.85
N PHE A 25 -11.49 15.35 16.69
CA PHE A 25 -10.62 14.19 16.55
C PHE A 25 -9.16 14.61 16.50
N ASP A 26 -8.30 13.91 17.25
CA ASP A 26 -6.88 14.09 17.26
C ASP A 26 -6.12 12.87 16.72
N PHE A 27 -4.92 13.11 16.20
CA PHE A 27 -3.99 12.04 15.85
C PHE A 27 -3.18 11.62 17.06
N TRP A 28 -3.26 10.35 17.41
CA TRP A 28 -2.51 9.75 18.52
C TRP A 28 -1.44 8.81 18.00
N ARG A 29 -0.23 8.88 18.58
CA ARG A 29 0.86 7.97 18.27
C ARG A 29 0.95 6.90 19.35
N LEU A 30 0.79 5.63 18.93
CA LEU A 30 1.15 4.47 19.74
C LEU A 30 2.64 4.17 19.52
N GLN A 31 3.42 4.18 20.60
CA GLN A 31 4.82 3.77 20.54
C GLN A 31 4.95 2.38 21.19
N PRO A 32 5.20 1.33 20.38
CA PRO A 32 5.37 -0.01 20.94
C PRO A 32 6.66 -0.07 21.74
N VAL A 33 6.60 -0.75 22.90
CA VAL A 33 7.74 -0.97 23.79
C VAL A 33 8.43 -2.29 23.42
N ARG A 34 7.64 -3.31 23.11
CA ARG A 34 8.11 -4.61 22.63
C ARG A 34 6.98 -5.37 21.96
N TRP A 35 7.32 -6.43 21.24
CA TRP A 35 6.39 -7.21 20.44
C TRP A 35 6.36 -8.66 20.96
N ARG A 36 5.18 -9.27 20.89
CA ARG A 36 5.02 -10.70 21.16
C ARG A 36 4.59 -11.39 19.88
N TYR A 37 5.45 -12.22 19.33
CA TYR A 37 5.13 -13.05 18.18
C TYR A 37 4.64 -14.43 18.65
N ILE A 38 3.54 -14.90 18.09
CA ILE A 38 2.96 -16.23 18.35
C ILE A 38 2.83 -16.93 17.00
N GLY A 39 3.77 -17.84 16.70
CA GLY A 39 3.86 -18.55 15.41
C GLY A 39 3.20 -19.92 15.40
N GLY A 40 2.34 -20.24 16.39
CA GLY A 40 1.68 -21.52 16.55
C GLY A 40 1.98 -22.16 17.91
N PHE A 41 1.66 -23.44 18.09
CA PHE A 41 1.77 -24.14 19.35
C PHE A 41 3.24 -24.16 19.86
N GLY A 42 3.50 -23.45 20.95
CA GLY A 42 4.83 -23.40 21.59
C GLY A 42 5.83 -22.42 20.99
N ALA A 43 5.55 -21.80 19.83
CA ALA A 43 6.41 -20.82 19.20
C ALA A 43 6.03 -19.39 19.67
N ILE A 44 6.45 -19.02 20.88
CA ILE A 44 6.22 -17.69 21.44
C ILE A 44 7.57 -17.00 21.59
N HIS A 45 7.72 -15.84 20.93
CA HIS A 45 8.94 -15.05 20.98
C HIS A 45 8.63 -13.61 21.36
N TRP A 46 9.48 -13.01 22.19
CA TRP A 46 9.49 -11.59 22.45
C TRP A 46 10.54 -10.92 21.58
N LEU A 47 10.15 -9.85 20.90
CA LEU A 47 11.01 -9.02 20.07
C LEU A 47 11.09 -7.64 20.71
N GLU A 48 12.30 -7.23 21.09
CA GLU A 48 12.54 -5.95 21.74
C GLU A 48 12.54 -4.78 20.74
N GLN A 49 12.95 -5.05 19.51
CA GLN A 49 12.95 -4.07 18.43
C GLN A 49 12.45 -4.70 17.14
N VAL A 50 11.51 -4.02 16.48
CA VAL A 50 11.05 -4.33 15.12
C VAL A 50 11.08 -3.02 14.36
N ASP A 51 11.86 -2.97 13.29
CA ASP A 51 11.86 -1.83 12.39
C ASP A 51 10.64 -1.96 11.44
N LEU A 52 9.67 -1.09 11.64
CA LEU A 52 8.47 -0.97 10.80
C LEU A 52 8.50 0.32 9.97
N ALA A 53 9.65 1.00 9.90
CA ALA A 53 9.76 2.22 9.15
C ALA A 53 9.63 1.93 7.64
N ASN A 54 8.77 2.69 6.97
CA ASN A 54 8.79 2.71 5.51
C ASN A 54 10.05 3.44 5.04
N PRO A 55 10.98 2.79 4.31
CA PRO A 55 12.22 3.41 3.87
C PRO A 55 12.00 4.58 2.90
N PHE A 56 10.81 4.67 2.33
CA PHE A 56 10.44 5.72 1.38
C PHE A 56 9.60 6.84 1.99
N ALA A 57 9.29 6.77 3.29
CA ALA A 57 8.40 7.73 3.95
C ALA A 57 8.79 9.19 3.69
N GLY A 58 7.81 10.06 3.44
CA GLY A 58 7.99 11.47 3.16
C GLY A 58 8.07 11.78 1.66
N GLU A 59 9.01 12.64 1.28
CA GLU A 59 9.10 13.18 -0.09
C GLU A 59 9.35 12.09 -1.16
N SER A 60 10.09 11.04 -0.82
CA SER A 60 10.38 9.95 -1.76
C SER A 60 9.11 9.16 -2.10
N GLU A 61 8.32 8.76 -1.12
CA GLU A 61 7.04 8.09 -1.35
C GLU A 61 6.08 9.02 -2.11
N GLN A 62 5.99 10.28 -1.67
CA GLN A 62 5.10 11.26 -2.29
C GLN A 62 5.41 11.46 -3.77
N GLY A 63 6.68 11.67 -4.13
CA GLY A 63 7.09 11.85 -5.52
C GLY A 63 6.81 10.64 -6.41
N MET A 64 7.02 9.41 -5.89
CA MET A 64 6.67 8.19 -6.61
C MET A 64 5.16 8.08 -6.87
N LEU A 65 4.34 8.40 -5.87
CA LEU A 65 2.89 8.34 -5.98
C LEU A 65 2.35 9.37 -6.97
N GLU A 66 2.83 10.60 -6.90
CA GLU A 66 2.43 11.69 -7.80
C GLU A 66 2.77 11.33 -9.25
N HIS A 67 4.00 10.88 -9.51
CA HIS A 67 4.43 10.47 -10.84
C HIS A 67 3.59 9.31 -11.39
N MET A 68 3.38 8.26 -10.59
CA MET A 68 2.59 7.12 -11.04
C MET A 68 1.14 7.48 -11.34
N ASN A 69 0.50 8.27 -10.49
CA ASN A 69 -0.90 8.67 -10.68
C ASN A 69 -1.08 9.65 -11.84
N ALA A 70 -0.09 10.53 -12.10
CA ALA A 70 -0.17 11.50 -13.18
C ALA A 70 0.13 10.88 -14.55
N ASP A 71 1.17 10.04 -14.64
CA ASP A 71 1.75 9.66 -15.93
C ASP A 71 1.52 8.18 -16.29
N HIS A 72 1.10 7.34 -15.35
CA HIS A 72 1.05 5.89 -15.53
C HIS A 72 -0.32 5.24 -15.22
N ALA A 73 -1.41 5.95 -15.51
CA ALA A 73 -2.78 5.44 -15.28
C ALA A 73 -3.05 4.09 -15.97
N ALA A 74 -2.50 3.87 -17.17
CA ALA A 74 -2.64 2.60 -17.87
C ALA A 74 -1.93 1.45 -17.15
N ALA A 75 -0.76 1.69 -16.57
CA ALA A 75 -0.07 0.68 -15.77
C ALA A 75 -0.84 0.36 -14.48
N ILE A 76 -1.42 1.37 -13.83
CA ILE A 76 -2.26 1.18 -12.64
C ILE A 76 -3.49 0.34 -12.99
N ALA A 77 -4.16 0.60 -14.11
CA ALA A 77 -5.29 -0.21 -14.57
C ALA A 77 -4.86 -1.66 -14.84
N HIS A 78 -3.68 -1.87 -15.41
CA HIS A 78 -3.13 -3.21 -15.63
C HIS A 78 -2.85 -3.94 -14.30
N TYR A 79 -2.37 -3.26 -13.25
CA TYR A 79 -2.20 -3.88 -11.92
C TYR A 79 -3.53 -4.33 -11.31
N VAL A 80 -4.60 -3.54 -11.49
CA VAL A 80 -5.96 -3.91 -11.07
C VAL A 80 -6.40 -5.20 -11.76
N GLU A 81 -6.23 -5.29 -13.08
CA GLU A 81 -6.59 -6.45 -13.87
C GLU A 81 -5.72 -7.67 -13.52
N LEU A 82 -4.40 -7.50 -13.42
CA LEU A 82 -3.44 -8.54 -13.03
C LEU A 82 -3.78 -9.17 -11.69
N ALA A 83 -4.27 -8.36 -10.74
CA ALA A 83 -4.66 -8.81 -9.40
C ALA A 83 -6.12 -9.28 -9.32
N GLY A 84 -6.88 -9.26 -10.43
CA GLY A 84 -8.30 -9.64 -10.45
C GLY A 84 -9.18 -8.75 -9.57
N LEU A 85 -8.80 -7.48 -9.39
CA LEU A 85 -9.53 -6.52 -8.56
C LEU A 85 -10.71 -5.89 -9.32
N PRO A 86 -11.73 -5.37 -8.59
CA PRO A 86 -12.85 -4.66 -9.22
C PRO A 86 -12.36 -3.43 -10.00
N ALA A 87 -12.78 -3.29 -11.26
CA ALA A 87 -12.39 -2.19 -12.15
C ALA A 87 -13.56 -1.21 -12.42
N HIS A 88 -14.47 -1.05 -11.45
CA HIS A 88 -15.65 -0.21 -11.60
C HIS A 88 -15.36 1.29 -11.42
N GLU A 89 -14.24 1.65 -10.82
CA GLU A 89 -13.75 3.01 -10.65
C GLU A 89 -12.23 3.08 -10.94
N PRO A 90 -11.71 4.25 -11.33
CA PRO A 90 -10.27 4.43 -11.51
C PRO A 90 -9.51 4.16 -10.20
N ALA A 91 -8.46 3.36 -10.30
CA ALA A 91 -7.57 3.10 -9.18
C ALA A 91 -6.53 4.21 -9.02
N GLN A 92 -6.12 4.46 -7.78
CA GLN A 92 -5.02 5.37 -7.44
C GLN A 92 -4.00 4.66 -6.55
N LEU A 93 -2.72 4.86 -6.81
CA LEU A 93 -1.66 4.51 -5.87
C LEU A 93 -1.72 5.47 -4.68
N VAL A 94 -1.83 4.92 -3.46
CA VAL A 94 -1.96 5.71 -2.24
C VAL A 94 -0.87 5.44 -1.20
N GLY A 95 -0.06 4.41 -1.41
CA GLY A 95 1.12 4.12 -0.58
C GLY A 95 2.06 3.14 -1.25
N ILE A 96 3.35 3.29 -0.96
CA ILE A 96 4.44 2.40 -1.39
C ILE A 96 5.35 2.15 -0.20
N ASP A 97 5.72 0.90 0.03
CA ASP A 97 6.74 0.49 0.99
C ASP A 97 7.75 -0.48 0.34
N SER A 98 8.62 -1.09 1.13
CA SER A 98 9.62 -2.04 0.63
C SER A 98 9.04 -3.32 0.06
N GLU A 99 7.85 -3.71 0.49
CA GLU A 99 7.26 -5.01 0.17
C GLU A 99 6.16 -4.93 -0.91
N GLY A 100 5.61 -3.73 -1.15
CA GLY A 100 4.52 -3.58 -2.07
C GLY A 100 3.95 -2.17 -2.14
N PHE A 101 2.73 -2.09 -2.62
CA PHE A 101 2.02 -0.83 -2.78
C PHE A 101 0.52 -0.98 -2.52
N HIS A 102 -0.12 0.13 -2.16
CA HIS A 102 -1.56 0.18 -1.95
C HIS A 102 -2.25 0.88 -3.11
N LEU A 103 -3.31 0.23 -3.60
CA LEU A 103 -4.28 0.82 -4.52
C LEU A 103 -5.55 1.16 -3.76
N ARG A 104 -6.12 2.31 -4.05
CA ARG A 104 -7.47 2.69 -3.64
C ARG A 104 -8.37 2.69 -4.88
N ILE A 105 -9.49 1.96 -4.80
CA ILE A 105 -10.55 1.90 -5.81
C ILE A 105 -11.85 2.30 -5.09
N GLY A 106 -12.38 3.48 -5.39
CA GLY A 106 -13.46 4.06 -4.60
C GLY A 106 -13.06 4.22 -3.13
N LYS A 107 -13.78 3.53 -2.23
CA LYS A 107 -13.51 3.51 -0.78
C LYS A 107 -12.69 2.30 -0.32
N SER A 108 -12.41 1.36 -1.21
CA SER A 108 -11.69 0.12 -0.90
C SER A 108 -10.19 0.26 -1.09
N LEU A 109 -9.43 -0.35 -0.17
CA LEU A 109 -7.97 -0.40 -0.24
C LEU A 109 -7.52 -1.83 -0.54
N TYR A 110 -6.57 -1.96 -1.45
CA TYR A 110 -5.97 -3.23 -1.84
C TYR A 110 -4.45 -3.11 -1.74
N TRP A 111 -3.81 -4.11 -1.16
CA TRP A 111 -2.36 -4.18 -1.11
C TRP A 111 -1.85 -5.23 -2.11
N LEU A 112 -0.86 -4.85 -2.91
CA LEU A 112 -0.20 -5.71 -3.88
C LEU A 112 1.28 -5.82 -3.55
N ALA A 113 1.77 -7.06 -3.47
CA ALA A 113 3.17 -7.33 -3.20
C ALA A 113 4.06 -7.06 -4.41
N PHE A 114 5.27 -6.56 -4.16
CA PHE A 114 6.33 -6.65 -5.15
C PHE A 114 6.85 -8.10 -5.28
N PRO A 115 7.40 -8.48 -6.43
CA PRO A 115 8.01 -9.80 -6.60
C PRO A 115 9.18 -10.07 -5.63
N THR A 116 9.87 -9.00 -5.23
CA THR A 116 10.97 -8.99 -4.26
C THR A 116 10.96 -7.70 -3.49
N SER A 117 11.47 -7.72 -2.24
CA SER A 117 11.60 -6.51 -1.42
C SER A 117 12.47 -5.45 -2.10
N CYS A 118 12.03 -4.19 -2.05
CA CYS A 118 12.64 -3.04 -2.70
C CYS A 118 13.29 -2.12 -1.66
N ASN A 119 14.61 -1.88 -1.79
CA ASN A 119 15.37 -1.05 -0.85
C ASN A 119 15.72 0.34 -1.40
N SER A 120 15.25 0.68 -2.59
CA SER A 120 15.49 1.97 -3.23
C SER A 120 14.35 2.36 -4.18
N PRO A 121 14.16 3.65 -4.47
CA PRO A 121 13.19 4.10 -5.49
C PRO A 121 13.45 3.48 -6.88
N GLY A 122 14.71 3.23 -7.22
CA GLY A 122 15.07 2.54 -8.46
C GLY A 122 14.59 1.10 -8.50
N ALA A 123 14.68 0.37 -7.38
CA ALA A 123 14.15 -0.99 -7.26
C ALA A 123 12.61 -1.01 -7.35
N VAL A 124 11.95 -0.06 -6.69
CA VAL A 124 10.47 0.12 -6.80
C VAL A 124 10.07 0.34 -8.25
N ARG A 125 10.76 1.25 -8.96
CA ARG A 125 10.51 1.50 -10.38
C ARG A 125 10.65 0.21 -11.23
N GLN A 126 11.71 -0.56 -11.00
CA GLN A 126 11.92 -1.82 -11.73
C GLN A 126 10.80 -2.83 -11.44
N ALA A 127 10.38 -2.97 -10.19
CA ALA A 127 9.29 -3.86 -9.79
C ALA A 127 7.95 -3.45 -10.45
N LEU A 128 7.63 -2.16 -10.44
CA LEU A 128 6.42 -1.63 -11.09
C LEU A 128 6.45 -1.84 -12.61
N VAL A 129 7.60 -1.64 -13.27
CA VAL A 129 7.77 -1.93 -14.70
C VAL A 129 7.61 -3.42 -15.00
N GLN A 130 8.13 -4.28 -14.14
CA GLN A 130 7.97 -5.73 -14.28
C GLN A 130 6.51 -6.13 -14.17
N LEU A 131 5.77 -5.60 -13.20
CA LEU A 131 4.34 -5.85 -13.03
C LEU A 131 3.53 -5.30 -14.22
N ALA A 132 3.88 -4.14 -14.76
CA ALA A 132 3.21 -3.57 -15.93
C ALA A 132 3.39 -4.40 -17.21
N ARG A 133 4.40 -5.27 -17.25
CA ARG A 133 4.68 -6.18 -18.38
C ARG A 133 4.24 -7.62 -18.13
N ALA A 134 3.75 -7.91 -16.93
CA ALA A 134 3.33 -9.26 -16.58
C ALA A 134 2.06 -9.64 -17.36
N GLU A 135 2.02 -10.88 -17.84
CA GLU A 135 0.84 -11.41 -18.55
C GLU A 135 -0.27 -11.72 -17.54
N ILE A 136 -1.48 -11.30 -17.87
CA ILE A 136 -2.68 -11.64 -17.13
C ILE A 136 -3.01 -13.10 -17.45
N ARG A 137 -2.86 -13.97 -16.45
CA ARG A 137 -3.29 -15.36 -16.59
C ARG A 137 -4.80 -15.41 -16.49
N PRO A 138 -5.49 -16.00 -17.48
CA PRO A 138 -6.93 -16.23 -17.35
C PRO A 138 -7.15 -17.08 -16.09
N THR A 139 -8.02 -16.61 -15.21
CA THR A 139 -8.48 -17.40 -14.06
C THR A 139 -9.09 -18.69 -14.63
N ALA A 140 -8.50 -19.84 -14.31
CA ALA A 140 -9.10 -21.11 -14.67
C ALA A 140 -10.51 -21.13 -14.07
N GLU A 141 -11.52 -21.11 -14.91
CA GLU A 141 -12.91 -21.33 -14.50
C GLU A 141 -12.91 -22.60 -13.65
N GLN A 142 -13.36 -22.45 -12.41
CA GLN A 142 -13.66 -23.62 -11.58
C GLN A 142 -14.75 -24.40 -12.32
N SER A 143 -14.30 -25.40 -13.08
CA SER A 143 -15.17 -26.39 -13.69
C SER A 143 -15.86 -27.11 -12.57
N SER A 144 -17.09 -26.69 -12.28
CA SER A 144 -18.02 -27.44 -11.44
C SER A 144 -18.39 -28.68 -12.21
N ALA A 145 -17.92 -29.82 -11.77
CA ALA A 145 -18.51 -31.09 -12.06
C ALA A 145 -19.23 -31.61 -10.83
#